data_003a1ad1b95ad22ce075565c6a2dbd21
#
_entry.id   003a1ad1b95ad22ce075565c6a2dbd21
#
_cell.length_a   1.000
_cell.length_b   1.000
_cell.length_c   1.000
_cell.angle_alpha   90.00
_cell.angle_beta   90.00
_cell.angle_gamma   90.00
#
_symmetry.space_group_name_H-M   'P 1'
#
loop_
_entity.id
_entity.type
_entity.pdbx_description
1 polymer ?
#
loop_
_entity_poly.entity_id
_entity_poly.type
_entity_poly.pdbx_seq_one_letter_code
_entity_poly.pdbx_strand_id
1 'polypeptide(L)'
;SSKGKAVVGTISGTSISFGSVAIFHANSTNFMDMVYDANAEKVVIAYYDGDNSGYGTSVVGTVSGTSISFGTTIVFNSANVNTISLAYSSAAQKVIVSYRTTSDQGKSQVGTVSGTNISYGGQYIYNSGVTGPHINSAYDVASDRIVVAYKDEGNSNYGTACVGSISGTAITWGSETVFNAGTTDNIYTSYDPSSQKVIIAYRDQGNSSYGTAIVGTVSGLSISFGTEAVFSAAGSSQTNIVYNPDAEFNVISWRAYGGTSAVTFLTATVSGTSLTFSSPTELTGNDGYFINQAYDTTSNNIICVYRDDTNSDYGTAVAFSPAYSSTNLTAENYI
;
A
#
# COMPACT_ATOMS: atom_id res chain seq x y z
N SER A 1 0.35 -25.35 -3.79
CA SER A 1 1.37 -24.37 -3.36
C SER A 1 0.93 -23.00 -3.83
N SER A 2 1.07 -21.99 -2.96
CA SER A 2 0.66 -20.60 -3.20
C SER A 2 1.71 -19.90 -4.09
N LYS A 3 1.73 -20.22 -5.38
CA LYS A 3 2.67 -19.65 -6.35
C LYS A 3 2.51 -18.13 -6.43
N GLY A 4 3.62 -17.42 -6.61
CA GLY A 4 3.62 -16.02 -6.97
C GLY A 4 3.18 -15.82 -8.42
N LYS A 5 2.06 -15.14 -8.62
CA LYS A 5 1.45 -14.90 -9.94
C LYS A 5 1.16 -13.43 -10.16
N ALA A 6 1.21 -13.01 -11.40
CA ALA A 6 0.77 -11.68 -11.82
C ALA A 6 -0.03 -11.79 -13.13
N VAL A 7 -0.91 -10.83 -13.34
CA VAL A 7 -1.68 -10.69 -14.58
C VAL A 7 -1.76 -9.20 -14.93
N VAL A 8 -1.76 -8.89 -16.21
CA VAL A 8 -1.94 -7.51 -16.71
C VAL A 8 -3.41 -7.30 -17.02
N GLY A 9 -4.02 -6.28 -16.42
CA GLY A 9 -5.37 -5.83 -16.73
C GLY A 9 -5.36 -4.67 -17.72
N THR A 10 -6.28 -4.65 -18.65
CA THR A 10 -6.56 -3.51 -19.53
C THR A 10 -7.94 -2.97 -19.19
N ILE A 11 -8.02 -1.68 -18.94
CA ILE A 11 -9.24 -1.00 -18.50
C ILE A 11 -9.86 -0.26 -19.69
N SER A 12 -11.18 -0.42 -19.86
CA SER A 12 -11.98 0.30 -20.85
C SER A 12 -13.31 0.71 -20.22
N GLY A 13 -13.48 1.98 -19.92
CA GLY A 13 -14.56 2.45 -19.05
C GLY A 13 -14.43 1.79 -17.66
N THR A 14 -15.48 1.12 -17.18
CA THR A 14 -15.48 0.35 -15.93
C THR A 14 -15.23 -1.15 -16.13
N SER A 15 -14.97 -1.60 -17.34
CA SER A 15 -14.65 -2.99 -17.65
C SER A 15 -13.15 -3.26 -17.58
N ILE A 16 -12.77 -4.41 -17.06
CA ILE A 16 -11.38 -4.88 -17.01
C ILE A 16 -11.29 -6.18 -17.82
N SER A 17 -10.32 -6.25 -18.72
CA SER A 17 -9.95 -7.49 -19.40
C SER A 17 -8.55 -7.91 -18.98
N PHE A 18 -8.35 -9.21 -18.74
CA PHE A 18 -7.08 -9.73 -18.27
C PHE A 18 -6.31 -10.46 -19.35
N GLY A 19 -5.00 -10.27 -19.37
CA GLY A 19 -4.08 -11.06 -20.16
C GLY A 19 -3.82 -12.44 -19.55
N SER A 20 -2.76 -13.10 -20.01
CA SER A 20 -2.37 -14.40 -19.48
C SER A 20 -1.68 -14.25 -18.12
N VAL A 21 -1.99 -15.16 -17.19
CA VAL A 21 -1.32 -15.24 -15.88
C VAL A 21 0.14 -15.64 -16.08
N ALA A 22 1.06 -14.84 -15.52
CA ALA A 22 2.48 -15.13 -15.49
C ALA A 22 2.92 -15.52 -14.08
N ILE A 23 3.82 -16.50 -13.96
CA ILE A 23 4.35 -16.97 -12.68
C ILE A 23 5.71 -16.31 -12.46
N PHE A 24 5.84 -15.50 -11.41
CA PHE A 24 7.13 -14.90 -11.02
C PHE A 24 7.88 -15.73 -9.99
N HIS A 25 7.17 -16.59 -9.24
CA HIS A 25 7.77 -17.53 -8.31
C HIS A 25 6.97 -18.83 -8.29
N ALA A 26 7.66 -19.98 -8.46
CA ALA A 26 7.01 -21.28 -8.68
C ALA A 26 6.40 -21.90 -7.42
N ASN A 27 6.75 -21.38 -6.26
CA ASN A 27 6.44 -21.96 -4.97
C ASN A 27 5.80 -20.91 -4.03
N SER A 28 5.84 -21.14 -2.71
CA SER A 28 5.10 -20.35 -1.72
C SER A 28 5.61 -18.90 -1.61
N THR A 29 4.70 -17.95 -1.81
CA THR A 29 4.94 -16.52 -1.59
C THR A 29 3.89 -15.95 -0.63
N ASN A 30 4.30 -15.04 0.25
CA ASN A 30 3.43 -14.30 1.16
C ASN A 30 3.91 -12.85 1.30
N PHE A 31 3.14 -12.01 1.98
CA PHE A 31 3.51 -10.62 2.33
C PHE A 31 4.09 -9.86 1.14
N MET A 32 3.40 -9.90 0.00
CA MET A 32 3.89 -9.24 -1.21
C MET A 32 3.36 -7.82 -1.35
N ASP A 33 4.19 -6.98 -1.94
CA ASP A 33 3.82 -5.66 -2.41
C ASP A 33 4.48 -5.38 -3.76
N MET A 34 3.93 -4.42 -4.51
CA MET A 34 4.49 -4.02 -5.79
C MET A 34 4.45 -2.52 -6.00
N VAL A 35 5.42 -2.02 -6.76
CA VAL A 35 5.50 -0.61 -7.15
C VAL A 35 5.97 -0.49 -8.60
N TYR A 36 5.54 0.58 -9.27
CA TYR A 36 6.02 0.94 -10.60
C TYR A 36 7.20 1.91 -10.49
N ASP A 37 8.33 1.54 -11.08
CA ASP A 37 9.49 2.42 -11.30
C ASP A 37 9.29 3.16 -12.62
N ALA A 38 8.89 4.42 -12.53
CA ALA A 38 8.59 5.24 -13.70
C ALA A 38 9.82 5.60 -14.52
N ASN A 39 11.02 5.61 -13.93
CA ASN A 39 12.27 5.88 -14.66
C ASN A 39 12.72 4.67 -15.48
N ALA A 40 12.63 3.48 -14.91
CA ALA A 40 13.00 2.24 -15.59
C ALA A 40 11.87 1.66 -16.46
N GLU A 41 10.63 2.17 -16.31
CA GLU A 41 9.39 1.62 -16.90
C GLU A 41 9.21 0.15 -16.55
N LYS A 42 9.36 -0.18 -15.27
CA LYS A 42 9.29 -1.54 -14.74
C LYS A 42 8.42 -1.64 -13.50
N VAL A 43 7.86 -2.82 -13.30
CA VAL A 43 7.20 -3.19 -12.04
C VAL A 43 8.22 -3.92 -11.17
N VAL A 44 8.30 -3.56 -9.90
CA VAL A 44 9.06 -4.30 -8.90
C VAL A 44 8.09 -4.96 -7.95
N ILE A 45 8.23 -6.28 -7.76
CA ILE A 45 7.46 -7.06 -6.80
C ILE A 45 8.45 -7.54 -5.73
N ALA A 46 8.14 -7.28 -4.45
CA ALA A 46 8.86 -7.82 -3.32
C ALA A 46 7.95 -8.77 -2.53
N TYR A 47 8.50 -9.86 -2.02
CA TYR A 47 7.74 -10.91 -1.36
C TYR A 47 8.57 -11.70 -0.36
N TYR A 48 7.87 -12.37 0.56
CA TYR A 48 8.41 -13.44 1.40
C TYR A 48 8.57 -14.70 0.56
N ASP A 49 9.78 -15.24 0.48
CA ASP A 49 10.11 -16.45 -0.28
C ASP A 49 10.08 -17.67 0.66
N GLY A 50 8.95 -18.39 0.64
CA GLY A 50 8.71 -19.53 1.53
C GLY A 50 9.65 -20.72 1.33
N ASP A 51 10.21 -20.86 0.13
CA ASP A 51 11.14 -21.96 -0.16
C ASP A 51 12.59 -21.62 0.19
N ASN A 52 12.86 -20.33 0.33
CA ASN A 52 14.17 -19.82 0.71
C ASN A 52 14.16 -19.31 2.16
N SER A 53 13.68 -20.11 3.08
CA SER A 53 13.65 -19.81 4.52
C SER A 53 12.93 -18.51 4.88
N GLY A 54 12.02 -18.03 4.03
CA GLY A 54 11.30 -16.79 4.23
C GLY A 54 12.11 -15.53 3.95
N TYR A 55 13.17 -15.64 3.17
CA TYR A 55 13.99 -14.49 2.80
C TYR A 55 13.19 -13.44 2.05
N GLY A 56 13.53 -12.18 2.29
CA GLY A 56 13.00 -11.08 1.53
C GLY A 56 13.56 -11.09 0.10
N THR A 57 12.71 -11.37 -0.86
CA THR A 57 13.07 -11.53 -2.28
C THR A 57 12.31 -10.57 -3.15
N SER A 58 12.90 -10.12 -4.23
CA SER A 58 12.24 -9.24 -5.22
C SER A 58 12.51 -9.70 -6.65
N VAL A 59 11.64 -9.27 -7.56
CA VAL A 59 11.77 -9.52 -9.00
C VAL A 59 11.31 -8.30 -9.79
N VAL A 60 11.95 -8.05 -10.92
CA VAL A 60 11.59 -6.96 -11.85
C VAL A 60 10.73 -7.52 -12.97
N GLY A 61 9.56 -6.92 -13.19
CA GLY A 61 8.63 -7.25 -14.25
C GLY A 61 8.65 -6.24 -15.40
N THR A 62 8.57 -6.72 -16.62
CA THR A 62 8.42 -5.91 -17.83
C THR A 62 7.06 -6.20 -18.44
N VAL A 63 6.18 -5.19 -18.46
CA VAL A 63 4.87 -5.26 -19.12
C VAL A 63 5.03 -4.97 -20.61
N SER A 64 4.39 -5.77 -21.45
CA SER A 64 4.32 -5.57 -22.90
C SER A 64 2.93 -5.97 -23.40
N GLY A 65 2.12 -4.99 -23.77
CA GLY A 65 0.70 -5.19 -24.06
C GLY A 65 -0.03 -5.78 -22.87
N THR A 66 -0.63 -6.96 -23.03
CA THR A 66 -1.38 -7.66 -21.96
C THR A 66 -0.55 -8.74 -21.26
N SER A 67 0.76 -8.76 -21.47
CA SER A 67 1.67 -9.76 -20.90
C SER A 67 2.68 -9.12 -19.97
N ILE A 68 3.16 -9.87 -18.98
CA ILE A 68 4.27 -9.51 -18.13
C ILE A 68 5.31 -10.62 -18.12
N SER A 69 6.59 -10.24 -18.23
CA SER A 69 7.73 -11.15 -18.12
C SER A 69 8.63 -10.70 -16.96
N PHE A 70 9.37 -11.62 -16.37
CA PHE A 70 10.15 -11.38 -15.17
C PHE A 70 11.64 -11.63 -15.39
N GLY A 71 12.47 -10.81 -14.75
CA GLY A 71 13.91 -10.98 -14.67
C GLY A 71 14.34 -12.01 -13.61
N THR A 72 15.59 -11.91 -13.19
CA THR A 72 16.13 -12.77 -12.12
C THR A 72 15.66 -12.28 -10.75
N THR A 73 15.29 -13.20 -9.87
CA THR A 73 14.98 -12.89 -8.48
C THR A 73 16.22 -12.50 -7.69
N ILE A 74 16.09 -11.49 -6.83
CA ILE A 74 17.18 -10.95 -6.00
C ILE A 74 16.73 -10.97 -4.54
N VAL A 75 17.56 -11.58 -3.68
CA VAL A 75 17.36 -11.55 -2.24
C VAL A 75 17.84 -10.19 -1.71
N PHE A 76 16.95 -9.39 -1.11
CA PHE A 76 17.29 -8.13 -0.45
C PHE A 76 17.57 -8.33 1.05
N ASN A 77 17.01 -9.38 1.65
CA ASN A 77 17.28 -9.74 3.05
C ASN A 77 17.44 -11.25 3.21
N SER A 78 18.62 -11.70 3.63
CA SER A 78 18.94 -13.11 3.84
C SER A 78 18.52 -13.63 5.23
N ALA A 79 17.44 -13.07 5.77
CA ALA A 79 16.74 -13.57 6.94
C ALA A 79 15.23 -13.50 6.64
N ASN A 80 14.44 -14.20 7.43
CA ASN A 80 13.00 -14.20 7.30
C ASN A 80 12.43 -12.78 7.45
N VAL A 81 11.50 -12.39 6.57
CA VAL A 81 10.80 -11.11 6.59
C VAL A 81 9.31 -11.34 6.77
N ASN A 82 8.67 -10.42 7.48
CA ASN A 82 7.21 -10.34 7.58
C ASN A 82 6.79 -8.94 7.17
N THR A 83 5.67 -8.81 6.54
CA THR A 83 5.12 -7.52 6.08
C THR A 83 6.14 -6.73 5.26
N ILE A 84 5.80 -6.46 4.03
CA ILE A 84 6.64 -5.75 3.08
C ILE A 84 5.81 -4.59 2.53
N SER A 85 6.43 -3.43 2.37
CA SER A 85 5.86 -2.28 1.69
C SER A 85 6.87 -1.67 0.74
N LEU A 86 6.42 -1.32 -0.46
CA LEU A 86 7.21 -0.68 -1.49
C LEU A 86 6.75 0.75 -1.74
N ALA A 87 7.72 1.64 -1.96
CA ALA A 87 7.46 2.99 -2.45
C ALA A 87 8.47 3.35 -3.55
N TYR A 88 8.11 4.28 -4.42
CA TYR A 88 9.00 4.79 -5.45
C TYR A 88 9.30 6.26 -5.21
N SER A 89 10.58 6.60 -5.10
CA SER A 89 11.06 7.97 -5.07
C SER A 89 11.28 8.48 -6.49
N SER A 90 10.46 9.40 -6.94
CA SER A 90 10.59 10.00 -8.26
C SER A 90 11.82 10.91 -8.38
N ALA A 91 12.23 11.59 -7.31
CA ALA A 91 13.43 12.43 -7.31
C ALA A 91 14.72 11.61 -7.33
N ALA A 92 14.83 10.58 -6.49
CA ALA A 92 15.99 9.70 -6.48
C ALA A 92 15.97 8.66 -7.61
N GLN A 93 14.82 8.42 -8.25
CA GLN A 93 14.58 7.36 -9.23
C GLN A 93 14.95 5.98 -8.65
N LYS A 94 14.41 5.70 -7.47
CA LYS A 94 14.71 4.50 -6.67
C LYS A 94 13.44 3.87 -6.11
N VAL A 95 13.52 2.56 -5.94
CA VAL A 95 12.53 1.79 -5.20
C VAL A 95 12.99 1.64 -3.75
N ILE A 96 12.11 1.88 -2.81
CA ILE A 96 12.35 1.67 -1.39
C ILE A 96 11.54 0.46 -0.94
N VAL A 97 12.19 -0.53 -0.36
CA VAL A 97 11.55 -1.65 0.31
C VAL A 97 11.66 -1.47 1.81
N SER A 98 10.49 -1.39 2.48
CA SER A 98 10.37 -1.35 3.94
C SER A 98 9.76 -2.65 4.44
N TYR A 99 10.31 -3.22 5.50
CA TYR A 99 9.92 -4.55 5.96
C TYR A 99 10.22 -4.75 7.45
N ARG A 100 9.55 -5.74 8.05
CA ARG A 100 9.86 -6.26 9.39
C ARG A 100 10.71 -7.51 9.25
N THR A 101 11.75 -7.62 10.09
CA THR A 101 12.55 -8.84 10.23
C THR A 101 12.01 -9.76 11.31
N THR A 102 12.46 -10.99 11.38
CA THR A 102 12.15 -11.91 12.50
C THR A 102 12.73 -11.49 13.85
N SER A 103 13.69 -10.57 13.85
CA SER A 103 14.14 -9.90 15.09
C SER A 103 13.25 -8.70 15.43
N ASP A 104 12.09 -8.59 14.77
CA ASP A 104 11.06 -7.58 14.94
C ASP A 104 11.48 -6.13 14.64
N GLN A 105 12.67 -5.93 14.09
CA GLN A 105 13.13 -4.61 13.68
C GLN A 105 12.47 -4.16 12.37
N GLY A 106 12.11 -2.89 12.31
CA GLY A 106 11.71 -2.22 11.07
C GLY A 106 12.92 -1.73 10.28
N LYS A 107 13.08 -2.22 9.05
CA LYS A 107 14.20 -1.88 8.17
C LYS A 107 13.73 -1.45 6.79
N SER A 108 14.57 -0.64 6.13
CA SER A 108 14.39 -0.31 4.72
C SER A 108 15.70 -0.42 3.95
N GLN A 109 15.57 -0.62 2.64
CA GLN A 109 16.68 -0.59 1.69
C GLN A 109 16.26 0.18 0.43
N VAL A 110 17.23 0.77 -0.24
CA VAL A 110 17.04 1.47 -1.51
C VAL A 110 17.50 0.58 -2.66
N GLY A 111 16.57 0.31 -3.57
CA GLY A 111 16.79 -0.48 -4.77
C GLY A 111 17.01 0.38 -6.01
N THR A 112 17.93 -0.02 -6.86
CA THR A 112 18.17 0.56 -8.19
C THR A 112 17.82 -0.46 -9.25
N VAL A 113 16.82 -0.16 -10.08
CA VAL A 113 16.44 -1.00 -11.22
C VAL A 113 17.35 -0.70 -12.40
N SER A 114 17.84 -1.75 -13.07
CA SER A 114 18.63 -1.67 -14.30
C SER A 114 18.25 -2.80 -15.23
N GLY A 115 17.59 -2.49 -16.32
CA GLY A 115 17.02 -3.50 -17.22
C GLY A 115 15.98 -4.35 -16.52
N THR A 116 16.23 -5.64 -16.40
CA THR A 116 15.34 -6.61 -15.71
C THR A 116 15.85 -7.04 -14.33
N ASN A 117 16.84 -6.33 -13.79
CA ASN A 117 17.44 -6.61 -12.49
C ASN A 117 17.25 -5.43 -11.53
N ILE A 118 17.34 -5.72 -10.24
CA ILE A 118 17.40 -4.72 -9.18
C ILE A 118 18.59 -5.02 -8.27
N SER A 119 19.26 -3.98 -7.80
CA SER A 119 20.32 -4.07 -6.80
C SER A 119 19.98 -3.21 -5.60
N TYR A 120 20.32 -3.66 -4.40
CA TYR A 120 20.00 -2.97 -3.14
C TYR A 120 21.25 -2.40 -2.46
N GLY A 121 21.05 -1.22 -1.84
CA GLY A 121 22.03 -0.64 -0.93
C GLY A 121 22.07 -1.32 0.45
N GLY A 122 22.61 -0.62 1.45
CA GLY A 122 22.63 -1.08 2.84
C GLY A 122 21.23 -1.16 3.47
N GLN A 123 21.16 -1.87 4.60
CA GLN A 123 19.94 -1.90 5.43
C GLN A 123 19.96 -0.74 6.41
N TYR A 124 18.85 -0.01 6.50
CA TYR A 124 18.68 1.14 7.39
C TYR A 124 17.49 0.91 8.32
N ILE A 125 17.72 1.01 9.62
CA ILE A 125 16.72 0.75 10.66
C ILE A 125 15.91 2.03 10.88
N TYR A 126 14.57 1.96 10.70
CA TYR A 126 13.65 3.03 11.07
C TYR A 126 13.00 2.80 12.44
N ASN A 127 12.91 1.56 12.90
CA ASN A 127 12.51 1.20 14.25
C ASN A 127 13.45 0.09 14.77
N SER A 128 14.19 0.39 15.85
CA SER A 128 15.06 -0.57 16.52
C SER A 128 14.33 -1.41 17.57
N GLY A 129 13.11 -1.03 17.91
CA GLY A 129 12.20 -1.76 18.79
C GLY A 129 11.42 -2.84 18.06
N VAL A 130 10.34 -3.31 18.69
CA VAL A 130 9.45 -4.33 18.12
C VAL A 130 8.46 -3.68 17.16
N THR A 131 8.69 -3.83 15.86
CA THR A 131 7.76 -3.42 14.81
C THR A 131 6.68 -4.48 14.62
N GLY A 132 5.41 -4.09 14.61
CA GLY A 132 4.28 -4.99 14.37
C GLY A 132 4.09 -5.37 12.90
N PRO A 133 3.11 -6.22 12.59
CA PRO A 133 2.88 -6.76 11.24
C PRO A 133 2.14 -5.81 10.30
N HIS A 134 1.99 -4.54 10.63
CA HIS A 134 1.34 -3.53 9.80
C HIS A 134 2.32 -2.41 9.49
N ILE A 135 2.80 -2.38 8.25
CA ILE A 135 3.76 -1.40 7.73
C ILE A 135 3.24 -0.95 6.37
N ASN A 136 3.24 0.36 6.14
CA ASN A 136 3.02 0.90 4.81
C ASN A 136 3.85 2.16 4.61
N SER A 137 4.22 2.45 3.37
CA SER A 137 5.10 3.57 3.05
C SER A 137 4.58 4.39 1.87
N ALA A 138 4.70 5.71 1.97
CA ALA A 138 4.42 6.64 0.90
C ALA A 138 5.60 7.57 0.66
N TYR A 139 5.79 7.97 -0.60
CA TYR A 139 6.78 8.98 -0.96
C TYR A 139 6.10 10.34 -1.08
N ASP A 140 6.53 11.28 -0.24
CA ASP A 140 6.14 12.69 -0.29
C ASP A 140 7.00 13.41 -1.34
N VAL A 141 6.39 13.67 -2.48
CA VAL A 141 7.06 14.30 -3.64
C VAL A 141 7.48 15.74 -3.34
N ALA A 142 6.68 16.50 -2.57
CA ALA A 142 6.97 17.91 -2.32
C ALA A 142 8.16 18.10 -1.37
N SER A 143 8.31 17.25 -0.38
CA SER A 143 9.42 17.32 0.56
C SER A 143 10.64 16.47 0.15
N ASP A 144 10.51 15.60 -0.87
CA ASP A 144 11.48 14.57 -1.26
C ASP A 144 11.80 13.64 -0.08
N ARG A 145 10.76 13.06 0.52
CA ARG A 145 10.90 12.18 1.69
C ARG A 145 10.09 10.90 1.54
N ILE A 146 10.62 9.84 2.14
CA ILE A 146 9.87 8.62 2.38
C ILE A 146 9.25 8.68 3.78
N VAL A 147 7.97 8.36 3.90
CA VAL A 147 7.27 8.20 5.18
C VAL A 147 6.91 6.73 5.33
N VAL A 148 7.33 6.11 6.44
CA VAL A 148 6.92 4.77 6.83
C VAL A 148 6.03 4.87 8.05
N ALA A 149 4.80 4.39 7.94
CA ALA A 149 3.86 4.26 9.05
C ALA A 149 3.76 2.79 9.47
N TYR A 150 3.73 2.53 10.76
CA TYR A 150 3.77 1.17 11.28
C TYR A 150 3.13 1.07 12.66
N LYS A 151 2.75 -0.15 13.03
CA LYS A 151 2.40 -0.50 14.41
C LYS A 151 3.66 -0.68 15.21
N ASP A 152 3.82 0.08 16.27
CA ASP A 152 4.96 -0.03 17.19
C ASP A 152 4.58 -0.91 18.39
N GLU A 153 4.87 -2.20 18.29
CA GLU A 153 4.63 -3.15 19.38
C GLU A 153 5.55 -2.92 20.58
N GLY A 154 6.72 -2.33 20.33
CA GLY A 154 7.64 -1.89 21.41
C GLY A 154 7.11 -0.70 22.20
N ASN A 155 6.16 0.05 21.63
CA ASN A 155 5.50 1.19 22.26
C ASN A 155 3.98 0.97 22.37
N SER A 156 3.55 -0.03 23.11
CA SER A 156 2.14 -0.28 23.43
C SER A 156 1.23 -0.49 22.21
N ASN A 157 1.75 -0.95 21.09
CA ASN A 157 1.04 -1.12 19.81
C ASN A 157 0.54 0.20 19.19
N TYR A 158 1.15 1.33 19.52
CA TYR A 158 0.77 2.63 18.99
C TYR A 158 1.03 2.72 17.47
N GLY A 159 0.20 3.52 16.80
CA GLY A 159 0.46 3.92 15.44
C GLY A 159 1.58 4.96 15.39
N THR A 160 2.69 4.61 14.74
CA THR A 160 3.92 5.42 14.71
C THR A 160 4.38 5.62 13.27
N ALA A 161 4.97 6.76 12.98
CA ALA A 161 5.58 7.05 11.67
C ALA A 161 6.99 7.60 11.80
N CYS A 162 7.80 7.34 10.78
CA CYS A 162 9.16 7.83 10.65
C CYS A 162 9.39 8.41 9.26
N VAL A 163 10.16 9.51 9.18
CA VAL A 163 10.46 10.21 7.91
C VAL A 163 11.92 9.97 7.53
N GLY A 164 12.15 9.56 6.29
CA GLY A 164 13.48 9.29 5.75
C GLY A 164 13.87 10.17 4.57
N SER A 165 15.13 10.53 4.49
CA SER A 165 15.78 11.18 3.34
C SER A 165 16.66 10.19 2.61
N ILE A 166 16.54 10.15 1.27
CA ILE A 166 17.30 9.26 0.41
C ILE A 166 18.48 10.01 -0.19
N SER A 167 19.67 9.41 -0.13
CA SER A 167 20.88 9.90 -0.82
C SER A 167 21.62 8.75 -1.46
N GLY A 168 21.59 8.67 -2.79
CA GLY A 168 22.09 7.52 -3.52
C GLY A 168 21.32 6.25 -3.17
N THR A 169 21.96 5.32 -2.47
CA THR A 169 21.33 4.08 -1.95
C THR A 169 21.25 4.06 -0.42
N ALA A 170 21.47 5.20 0.22
CA ALA A 170 21.39 5.35 1.67
C ALA A 170 20.09 6.04 2.10
N ILE A 171 19.61 5.71 3.31
CA ILE A 171 18.48 6.40 3.97
C ILE A 171 18.96 6.94 5.31
N THR A 172 18.65 8.21 5.57
CA THR A 172 18.78 8.81 6.91
C THR A 172 17.38 8.97 7.47
N TRP A 173 17.10 8.34 8.60
CA TRP A 173 15.81 8.40 9.28
C TRP A 173 15.81 9.52 10.35
N GLY A 174 14.67 10.19 10.47
CA GLY A 174 14.38 11.11 11.57
C GLY A 174 13.86 10.39 12.81
N SER A 175 13.33 11.15 13.76
CA SER A 175 12.73 10.61 14.98
C SER A 175 11.35 10.03 14.69
N GLU A 176 11.01 8.97 15.42
CA GLU A 176 9.68 8.38 15.43
C GLU A 176 8.64 9.38 16.00
N THR A 177 7.45 9.39 15.43
CA THR A 177 6.34 10.24 15.87
C THR A 177 5.06 9.42 15.93
N VAL A 178 4.44 9.38 17.10
CA VAL A 178 3.16 8.68 17.32
C VAL A 178 2.03 9.48 16.65
N PHE A 179 1.22 8.81 15.81
CA PHE A 179 0.02 9.39 15.22
C PHE A 179 -1.28 8.88 15.89
N ASN A 180 -1.26 7.71 16.51
CA ASN A 180 -2.36 7.18 17.32
C ASN A 180 -1.80 6.54 18.59
N ALA A 181 -2.21 7.06 19.76
CA ALA A 181 -1.83 6.53 21.07
C ALA A 181 -2.74 5.37 21.54
N GLY A 182 -3.30 4.62 20.61
CA GLY A 182 -4.07 3.41 20.78
C GLY A 182 -3.50 2.25 19.97
N THR A 183 -3.98 1.02 20.24
CA THR A 183 -3.63 -0.14 19.41
C THR A 183 -4.08 0.09 17.96
N THR A 184 -3.15 0.06 17.04
CA THR A 184 -3.34 0.42 15.62
C THR A 184 -3.07 -0.76 14.72
N ASP A 185 -3.97 -1.03 13.78
CA ASP A 185 -3.83 -2.10 12.77
C ASP A 185 -4.22 -1.61 11.38
N ASN A 186 -3.98 -2.44 10.34
CA ASN A 186 -4.39 -2.19 8.95
C ASN A 186 -4.01 -0.78 8.47
N ILE A 187 -2.73 -0.44 8.61
CA ILE A 187 -2.17 0.87 8.32
C ILE A 187 -1.88 0.96 6.82
N TYR A 188 -2.39 2.01 6.16
CA TYR A 188 -2.08 2.37 4.78
C TYR A 188 -1.83 3.85 4.66
N THR A 189 -0.95 4.23 3.74
CA THR A 189 -0.52 5.61 3.52
C THR A 189 -0.71 6.03 2.08
N SER A 190 -1.09 7.27 1.86
CA SER A 190 -1.14 7.91 0.55
C SER A 190 -0.54 9.30 0.63
N TYR A 191 0.16 9.71 -0.42
CA TYR A 191 0.56 11.11 -0.57
C TYR A 191 -0.49 11.84 -1.41
N ASP A 192 -0.95 12.97 -0.91
CA ASP A 192 -1.87 13.88 -1.57
C ASP A 192 -1.08 15.09 -2.12
N PRO A 193 -0.79 15.14 -3.42
CA PRO A 193 -0.01 16.23 -4.01
C PRO A 193 -0.75 17.58 -4.04
N SER A 194 -2.08 17.61 -4.02
CA SER A 194 -2.84 18.86 -4.02
C SER A 194 -2.71 19.60 -2.70
N SER A 195 -2.74 18.88 -1.59
CA SER A 195 -2.53 19.44 -0.24
C SER A 195 -1.07 19.39 0.22
N GLN A 196 -0.20 18.64 -0.48
CA GLN A 196 1.17 18.35 -0.08
C GLN A 196 1.24 17.69 1.30
N LYS A 197 0.38 16.70 1.53
CA LYS A 197 0.26 15.98 2.79
C LYS A 197 0.35 14.48 2.60
N VAL A 198 0.73 13.79 3.66
CA VAL A 198 0.60 12.34 3.78
C VAL A 198 -0.64 12.03 4.59
N ILE A 199 -1.50 11.17 4.07
CA ILE A 199 -2.67 10.68 4.78
C ILE A 199 -2.38 9.25 5.23
N ILE A 200 -2.68 8.95 6.49
CA ILE A 200 -2.60 7.61 7.07
C ILE A 200 -4.02 7.17 7.41
N ALA A 201 -4.49 6.10 6.78
CA ALA A 201 -5.74 5.45 7.10
C ALA A 201 -5.46 4.14 7.86
N TYR A 202 -6.19 3.89 8.92
CA TYR A 202 -5.92 2.76 9.82
C TYR A 202 -7.17 2.31 10.57
N ARG A 203 -7.08 1.14 11.18
CA ARG A 203 -8.02 0.66 12.16
C ARG A 203 -7.55 1.04 13.56
N ASP A 204 -8.35 1.82 14.27
CA ASP A 204 -8.11 2.18 15.66
C ASP A 204 -8.80 1.19 16.61
N GLN A 205 -8.06 0.19 17.06
CA GLN A 205 -8.59 -0.78 18.03
C GLN A 205 -8.81 -0.15 19.42
N GLY A 206 -8.06 0.90 19.75
CA GLY A 206 -8.25 1.67 20.97
C GLY A 206 -9.59 2.40 20.98
N ASN A 207 -10.16 2.68 19.81
CA ASN A 207 -11.46 3.34 19.62
C ASN A 207 -12.45 2.38 18.93
N SER A 208 -12.82 1.29 19.60
CA SER A 208 -13.84 0.33 19.13
C SER A 208 -13.58 -0.25 17.74
N SER A 209 -12.32 -0.31 17.31
CA SER A 209 -11.91 -0.77 15.97
C SER A 209 -12.45 0.08 14.82
N TYR A 210 -12.70 1.35 15.07
CA TYR A 210 -13.18 2.28 14.06
C TYR A 210 -12.14 2.49 12.94
N GLY A 211 -12.65 2.71 11.73
CA GLY A 211 -11.84 3.19 10.63
C GLY A 211 -11.54 4.67 10.83
N THR A 212 -10.27 4.99 10.97
CA THR A 212 -9.77 6.33 11.30
C THR A 212 -8.71 6.76 10.29
N ALA A 213 -8.63 8.05 9.99
CA ALA A 213 -7.58 8.61 9.17
C ALA A 213 -7.04 9.91 9.79
N ILE A 214 -5.77 10.21 9.47
CA ILE A 214 -5.08 11.39 9.98
C ILE A 214 -4.20 12.01 8.90
N VAL A 215 -4.06 13.33 8.93
CA VAL A 215 -3.22 14.11 8.00
C VAL A 215 -1.86 14.38 8.64
N GLY A 216 -0.79 14.00 7.95
CA GLY A 216 0.60 14.27 8.31
C GLY A 216 1.20 15.38 7.47
N THR A 217 1.92 16.30 8.11
CA THR A 217 2.71 17.35 7.46
C THR A 217 4.19 17.06 7.68
N VAL A 218 4.91 16.79 6.60
CA VAL A 218 6.36 16.52 6.63
C VAL A 218 7.14 17.84 6.62
N SER A 219 8.15 17.93 7.46
CA SER A 219 9.10 19.06 7.51
C SER A 219 10.50 18.54 7.85
N GLY A 220 11.41 18.59 6.91
CA GLY A 220 12.74 18.02 7.07
C GLY A 220 12.68 16.49 7.26
N LEU A 221 13.13 16.01 8.43
CA LEU A 221 13.03 14.60 8.84
C LEU A 221 11.98 14.38 9.94
N SER A 222 11.03 15.29 10.08
CA SER A 222 9.96 15.20 11.08
C SER A 222 8.60 15.21 10.40
N ILE A 223 7.60 14.64 11.06
CA ILE A 223 6.20 14.71 10.67
C ILE A 223 5.37 15.18 11.86
N SER A 224 4.40 16.05 11.61
CA SER A 224 3.40 16.47 12.59
C SER A 224 2.02 16.08 12.11
N PHE A 225 1.13 15.74 13.03
CA PHE A 225 -0.19 15.24 12.69
C PHE A 225 -1.30 16.22 13.07
N GLY A 226 -2.36 16.23 12.27
CA GLY A 226 -3.60 16.95 12.55
C GLY A 226 -4.49 16.19 13.55
N THR A 227 -5.79 16.46 13.48
CA THR A 227 -6.77 15.75 14.28
C THR A 227 -7.22 14.47 13.58
N GLU A 228 -7.32 13.38 14.32
CA GLU A 228 -7.90 12.13 13.85
C GLU A 228 -9.34 12.32 13.40
N ALA A 229 -9.72 11.67 12.30
CA ALA A 229 -11.06 11.71 11.76
C ALA A 229 -11.58 10.29 11.52
N VAL A 230 -12.71 9.96 12.14
CA VAL A 230 -13.35 8.65 11.98
C VAL A 230 -14.13 8.61 10.66
N PHE A 231 -13.77 7.69 9.75
CA PHE A 231 -14.50 7.47 8.51
C PHE A 231 -15.49 6.30 8.60
N SER A 232 -15.31 5.39 9.56
CA SER A 232 -16.21 4.26 9.79
C SER A 232 -16.37 4.00 11.29
N ALA A 233 -17.55 4.28 11.82
CA ALA A 233 -17.92 4.02 13.21
C ALA A 233 -18.53 2.62 13.45
N ALA A 234 -18.54 1.76 12.42
CA ALA A 234 -19.04 0.38 12.49
C ALA A 234 -17.89 -0.65 12.57
N GLY A 235 -16.68 -0.22 12.81
CA GLY A 235 -15.49 -1.05 12.72
C GLY A 235 -15.03 -1.23 11.26
N SER A 236 -13.74 -1.41 11.09
CA SER A 236 -13.12 -1.58 9.76
C SER A 236 -11.99 -2.59 9.82
N SER A 237 -11.71 -3.22 8.69
CA SER A 237 -10.49 -3.99 8.45
C SER A 237 -10.09 -3.90 7.00
N GLN A 238 -8.90 -4.40 6.66
CA GLN A 238 -8.42 -4.40 5.28
C GLN A 238 -8.48 -2.98 4.67
N THR A 239 -8.18 -1.96 5.46
CA THR A 239 -8.19 -0.57 5.01
C THR A 239 -7.15 -0.38 3.90
N ASN A 240 -7.47 0.43 2.89
CA ASN A 240 -6.54 0.88 1.86
C ASN A 240 -6.86 2.34 1.48
N ILE A 241 -5.90 3.07 0.94
CA ILE A 241 -6.06 4.45 0.49
C ILE A 241 -5.25 4.72 -0.77
N VAL A 242 -5.84 5.44 -1.73
CA VAL A 242 -5.17 5.89 -2.95
C VAL A 242 -5.61 7.30 -3.29
N TYR A 243 -4.71 8.11 -3.85
CA TYR A 243 -5.03 9.45 -4.34
C TYR A 243 -5.56 9.41 -5.78
N ASN A 244 -6.60 10.18 -6.05
CA ASN A 244 -7.13 10.43 -7.38
C ASN A 244 -6.69 11.83 -7.85
N PRO A 245 -5.73 11.95 -8.78
CA PRO A 245 -5.18 13.23 -9.20
C PRO A 245 -6.13 14.06 -10.06
N ASP A 246 -7.09 13.45 -10.75
CA ASP A 246 -8.04 14.18 -11.59
C ASP A 246 -9.15 14.87 -10.78
N ALA A 247 -9.50 14.28 -9.65
CA ALA A 247 -10.55 14.77 -8.79
C ALA A 247 -10.02 15.41 -7.49
N GLU A 248 -8.69 15.39 -7.29
CA GLU A 248 -7.97 16.00 -6.19
C GLU A 248 -8.47 15.57 -4.79
N PHE A 249 -8.78 14.28 -4.63
CA PHE A 249 -9.13 13.67 -3.35
C PHE A 249 -8.53 12.28 -3.19
N ASN A 250 -8.53 11.79 -1.97
CA ASN A 250 -8.16 10.40 -1.67
C ASN A 250 -9.42 9.51 -1.65
N VAL A 251 -9.25 8.24 -2.04
CA VAL A 251 -10.28 7.20 -1.92
C VAL A 251 -9.82 6.22 -0.85
N ILE A 252 -10.61 6.06 0.21
CA ILE A 252 -10.39 5.08 1.25
C ILE A 252 -11.36 3.94 1.01
N SER A 253 -10.85 2.70 0.93
CA SER A 253 -11.66 1.49 0.92
C SER A 253 -11.36 0.63 2.14
N TRP A 254 -12.36 -0.11 2.59
CA TRP A 254 -12.23 -1.03 3.71
C TRP A 254 -13.27 -2.15 3.63
N ARG A 255 -13.00 -3.20 4.37
CA ARG A 255 -14.00 -4.22 4.69
C ARG A 255 -14.82 -3.74 5.88
N ALA A 256 -16.11 -3.52 5.68
CA ALA A 256 -17.01 -3.06 6.74
C ALA A 256 -17.39 -4.21 7.69
N TYR A 257 -17.41 -3.95 9.00
CA TYR A 257 -17.97 -4.88 9.98
C TYR A 257 -19.42 -4.53 10.29
N GLY A 258 -20.22 -5.56 10.61
CA GLY A 258 -21.60 -5.38 11.08
C GLY A 258 -22.70 -5.57 10.04
N GLY A 259 -22.35 -6.16 8.89
CA GLY A 259 -23.29 -6.49 7.82
C GLY A 259 -22.78 -7.61 6.93
N THR A 260 -22.80 -7.42 5.63
CA THR A 260 -22.31 -8.35 4.59
C THR A 260 -20.79 -8.48 4.56
N SER A 261 -20.05 -7.72 5.38
CA SER A 261 -18.59 -7.57 5.27
C SER A 261 -18.12 -7.06 3.90
N ALA A 262 -18.96 -6.28 3.26
CA ALA A 262 -18.77 -5.74 1.92
C ALA A 262 -17.52 -4.86 1.82
N VAL A 263 -16.90 -4.84 0.65
CA VAL A 263 -15.91 -3.81 0.31
C VAL A 263 -16.65 -2.49 0.14
N THR A 264 -16.31 -1.54 1.00
CA THR A 264 -16.92 -0.21 1.05
C THR A 264 -15.86 0.85 0.78
N PHE A 265 -16.24 1.94 0.14
CA PHE A 265 -15.35 3.07 -0.08
C PHE A 265 -16.03 4.41 0.23
N LEU A 266 -15.20 5.44 0.39
CA LEU A 266 -15.59 6.84 0.42
C LEU A 266 -14.46 7.71 -0.16
N THR A 267 -14.80 8.98 -0.43
CA THR A 267 -13.79 9.99 -0.78
C THR A 267 -13.41 10.81 0.45
N ALA A 268 -12.13 11.16 0.54
CA ALA A 268 -11.55 11.94 1.62
C ALA A 268 -10.84 13.17 1.04
N THR A 269 -11.26 14.36 1.44
CA THR A 269 -10.68 15.63 1.01
C THR A 269 -9.92 16.26 2.16
N VAL A 270 -8.70 16.72 1.89
CA VAL A 270 -7.83 17.40 2.86
C VAL A 270 -8.09 18.91 2.84
N SER A 271 -8.24 19.50 4.03
CA SER A 271 -8.26 20.96 4.22
C SER A 271 -7.34 21.32 5.40
N GLY A 272 -6.19 21.91 5.08
CA GLY A 272 -5.14 22.13 6.06
C GLY A 272 -4.61 20.82 6.65
N THR A 273 -4.94 20.52 7.89
CA THR A 273 -4.59 19.26 8.59
C THR A 273 -5.83 18.46 8.99
N SER A 274 -6.98 18.74 8.40
CA SER A 274 -8.25 18.08 8.66
C SER A 274 -8.74 17.30 7.44
N LEU A 275 -9.57 16.28 7.67
CA LEU A 275 -10.22 15.47 6.65
C LEU A 275 -11.73 15.66 6.69
N THR A 276 -12.34 15.70 5.50
CA THR A 276 -13.80 15.58 5.32
C THR A 276 -14.08 14.38 4.43
N PHE A 277 -15.15 13.66 4.74
CA PHE A 277 -15.51 12.42 4.05
C PHE A 277 -16.86 12.54 3.34
N SER A 278 -16.98 11.89 2.19
CA SER A 278 -18.30 11.62 1.59
C SER A 278 -19.08 10.56 2.38
N SER A 279 -20.32 10.34 2.04
CA SER A 279 -21.04 9.17 2.53
C SER A 279 -20.39 7.88 2.01
N PRO A 280 -20.31 6.83 2.85
CA PRO A 280 -19.82 5.53 2.41
C PRO A 280 -20.69 4.92 1.31
N THR A 281 -20.05 4.23 0.36
CA THR A 281 -20.71 3.48 -0.71
C THR A 281 -20.16 2.07 -0.74
N GLU A 282 -21.04 1.07 -0.76
CA GLU A 282 -20.63 -0.32 -0.99
C GLU A 282 -20.17 -0.48 -2.44
N LEU A 283 -18.95 -0.96 -2.62
CA LEU A 283 -18.38 -1.26 -3.92
C LEU A 283 -18.92 -2.58 -4.47
N THR A 284 -19.06 -3.57 -3.57
CA THR A 284 -19.62 -4.88 -3.87
C THR A 284 -20.43 -5.35 -2.68
N GLY A 285 -21.48 -6.16 -2.93
CA GLY A 285 -22.25 -6.79 -1.86
C GLY A 285 -21.56 -8.02 -1.24
N ASN A 286 -20.33 -8.32 -1.64
CA ASN A 286 -19.60 -9.52 -1.29
C ASN A 286 -18.58 -9.29 -0.18
N ASP A 287 -18.31 -10.33 0.59
CA ASP A 287 -17.26 -10.32 1.62
C ASP A 287 -15.88 -10.29 0.95
N GLY A 288 -15.11 -9.21 1.19
CA GLY A 288 -13.84 -8.95 0.55
C GLY A 288 -12.66 -8.91 1.51
N TYR A 289 -11.59 -9.66 1.18
CA TYR A 289 -10.32 -9.67 1.91
C TYR A 289 -9.14 -9.24 1.06
N PHE A 290 -8.06 -8.81 1.70
CA PHE A 290 -6.81 -8.38 1.05
C PHE A 290 -7.05 -7.27 0.02
N ILE A 291 -7.83 -6.26 0.42
CA ILE A 291 -8.18 -5.12 -0.43
C ILE A 291 -6.92 -4.33 -0.75
N ASN A 292 -6.73 -4.05 -2.04
CA ASN A 292 -5.71 -3.12 -2.52
C ASN A 292 -6.28 -2.24 -3.63
N GLN A 293 -5.71 -1.05 -3.81
CA GLN A 293 -6.19 -0.08 -4.78
C GLN A 293 -5.03 0.55 -5.56
N ALA A 294 -5.33 0.93 -6.79
CA ALA A 294 -4.48 1.76 -7.60
C ALA A 294 -5.31 2.73 -8.44
N TYR A 295 -4.74 3.87 -8.78
CA TYR A 295 -5.34 4.79 -9.75
C TYR A 295 -4.77 4.52 -11.15
N ASP A 296 -5.66 4.37 -12.13
CA ASP A 296 -5.28 4.25 -13.54
C ASP A 296 -5.40 5.62 -14.23
N THR A 297 -4.25 6.19 -14.60
CA THR A 297 -4.16 7.50 -15.24
C THR A 297 -4.73 7.54 -16.66
N THR A 298 -4.96 6.39 -17.29
CA THR A 298 -5.49 6.30 -18.66
C THR A 298 -7.01 6.33 -18.69
N SER A 299 -7.65 5.58 -17.81
CA SER A 299 -9.11 5.52 -17.72
C SER A 299 -9.70 6.47 -16.69
N ASN A 300 -8.86 7.11 -15.87
CA ASN A 300 -9.24 7.97 -14.75
C ASN A 300 -10.11 7.24 -13.71
N ASN A 301 -9.86 5.95 -13.53
CA ASN A 301 -10.57 5.10 -12.57
C ASN A 301 -9.68 4.65 -11.42
N ILE A 302 -10.33 4.38 -10.30
CA ILE A 302 -9.75 3.58 -9.22
C ILE A 302 -9.98 2.11 -9.56
N ILE A 303 -8.92 1.32 -9.44
CA ILE A 303 -8.98 -0.14 -9.55
C ILE A 303 -8.85 -0.69 -8.14
N CYS A 304 -9.88 -1.37 -7.69
CA CYS A 304 -9.88 -2.09 -6.42
C CYS A 304 -9.76 -3.60 -6.70
N VAL A 305 -8.81 -4.25 -6.06
CA VAL A 305 -8.63 -5.70 -6.13
C VAL A 305 -8.81 -6.29 -4.73
N TYR A 306 -9.46 -7.44 -4.66
CA TYR A 306 -9.71 -8.14 -3.39
C TYR A 306 -9.91 -9.63 -3.63
N ARG A 307 -9.83 -10.43 -2.58
CA ARG A 307 -10.27 -11.82 -2.59
C ARG A 307 -11.77 -11.84 -2.28
N ASP A 308 -12.57 -12.45 -3.14
CA ASP A 308 -14.01 -12.60 -2.94
C ASP A 308 -14.32 -13.94 -2.25
N ASP A 309 -14.58 -13.89 -0.94
CA ASP A 309 -14.86 -15.08 -0.13
C ASP A 309 -16.25 -15.67 -0.43
N THR A 310 -17.13 -14.91 -1.07
CA THR A 310 -18.45 -15.41 -1.50
C THR A 310 -18.39 -16.13 -2.85
N ASN A 311 -17.29 -15.96 -3.59
CA ASN A 311 -17.08 -16.56 -4.90
C ASN A 311 -15.82 -17.45 -4.92
N SER A 312 -15.80 -18.48 -4.09
CA SER A 312 -14.74 -19.52 -4.07
C SER A 312 -13.33 -18.94 -3.86
N ASP A 313 -13.20 -17.86 -3.11
CA ASP A 313 -11.92 -17.16 -2.83
C ASP A 313 -11.19 -16.66 -4.09
N TYR A 314 -11.91 -16.35 -5.15
CA TYR A 314 -11.29 -15.81 -6.36
C TYR A 314 -10.76 -14.41 -6.13
N GLY A 315 -9.64 -14.10 -6.78
CA GLY A 315 -9.16 -12.73 -6.95
C GLY A 315 -10.14 -11.98 -7.85
N THR A 316 -10.67 -10.86 -7.36
CA THR A 316 -11.67 -10.05 -8.05
C THR A 316 -11.14 -8.63 -8.21
N ALA A 317 -11.45 -8.00 -9.33
CA ALA A 317 -11.10 -6.62 -9.59
C ALA A 317 -12.31 -5.81 -10.06
N VAL A 318 -12.45 -4.60 -9.55
CA VAL A 318 -13.49 -3.64 -9.93
C VAL A 318 -12.83 -2.32 -10.31
N ALA A 319 -13.21 -1.78 -11.47
CA ALA A 319 -12.84 -0.44 -11.89
C ALA A 319 -14.02 0.50 -11.67
N PHE A 320 -13.82 1.61 -10.99
CA PHE A 320 -14.87 2.58 -10.69
C PHE A 320 -14.34 4.01 -10.66
N SER A 321 -15.21 4.97 -10.96
CA SER A 321 -14.94 6.40 -10.81
C SER A 321 -15.72 6.95 -9.62
N PRO A 322 -15.07 7.35 -8.53
CA PRO A 322 -15.75 7.89 -7.36
C PRO A 322 -16.35 9.29 -7.58
N ALA A 323 -16.03 9.95 -8.69
CA ALA A 323 -16.59 11.27 -9.03
C ALA A 323 -18.01 11.19 -9.62
N TYR A 324 -18.47 10.02 -10.03
CA TYR A 324 -19.83 9.80 -10.57
C TYR A 324 -20.66 9.04 -9.56
N SER A 325 -21.91 9.47 -9.36
CA SER A 325 -22.85 8.91 -8.38
C SER A 325 -22.96 7.38 -8.47
N SER A 326 -23.36 6.75 -7.39
CA SER A 326 -23.47 5.31 -7.10
C SER A 326 -24.21 4.42 -8.12
N THR A 327 -24.60 4.93 -9.28
CA THR A 327 -25.36 4.20 -10.30
C THR A 327 -24.50 3.51 -11.36
N ASN A 328 -23.18 3.69 -11.36
CA ASN A 328 -22.27 3.17 -12.39
C ASN A 328 -21.27 2.11 -11.89
N LEU A 329 -21.55 1.48 -10.77
CA LEU A 329 -20.78 0.33 -10.30
C LEU A 329 -21.20 -0.92 -11.07
N THR A 330 -20.59 -1.20 -12.19
CA THR A 330 -20.91 -2.39 -12.99
C THR A 330 -19.66 -3.10 -13.47
N ALA A 331 -19.64 -4.36 -13.19
CA ALA A 331 -18.78 -5.45 -13.62
C ALA A 331 -17.65 -5.83 -12.67
N GLU A 332 -17.92 -6.79 -11.82
CA GLU A 332 -16.90 -7.62 -11.20
C GLU A 332 -16.19 -8.44 -12.30
N ASN A 333 -14.87 -8.41 -12.34
CA ASN A 333 -14.07 -9.21 -13.25
C ASN A 333 -13.20 -10.16 -12.43
N TYR A 334 -13.31 -11.45 -12.72
CA TYR A 334 -12.62 -12.53 -11.99
C TYR A 334 -11.26 -12.84 -12.62
N ILE A 335 -10.26 -13.15 -11.77
CA ILE A 335 -8.90 -13.50 -12.17
C ILE A 335 -8.64 -14.99 -11.92
#